data_bd5bfad8431b7ede3ade48b2f7cc0939
#
_entry.id   bd5bfad8431b7ede3ade48b2f7cc0939
#
_cell.length_a   1.000
_cell.length_b   1.000
_cell.length_c   1.000
_cell.angle_alpha   90.00
_cell.angle_beta   90.00
_cell.angle_gamma   90.00
#
_symmetry.space_group_name_H-M   'P 1'
#
loop_
_entity.id
_entity.type
_entity.pdbx_description
1 polymer ?
#
loop_
_entity_poly.entity_id
_entity_poly.type
_entity_poly.pdbx_seq_one_letter_code
_entity_poly.pdbx_strand_id
1 'polypeptide(L)'
;MAKGQDNGTTILLGLKDYEVGEVWGGEDRVMVKTEVKGREKCPHCGSGKVYGHGMCKPREVLHTWSNGKKVYLELHRRRWKCRDCKRTFAEGRELVRSRSRLTRPAEAEALWQLKDRNFSQVTRELGIGYGTLRRLLEREIDEEALGFIQDEDEIYLGIDEHSFRHQELVHTVTEVKQRKVLGILRDDR
;
A
#
# COMPACT_ATOMS: atom_id res chain seq x y z
N MET A 1 25.93 -23.87 -7.72
CA MET A 1 24.80 -23.04 -7.21
C MET A 1 25.18 -21.59 -7.45
N ALA A 2 24.65 -20.98 -8.49
CA ALA A 2 24.89 -19.55 -8.77
C ALA A 2 24.11 -18.74 -7.72
N LYS A 3 24.82 -18.01 -6.86
CA LYS A 3 24.25 -16.91 -6.07
C LYS A 3 23.74 -15.91 -7.08
N GLY A 4 22.43 -15.76 -7.21
CA GLY A 4 21.85 -14.67 -7.99
C GLY A 4 22.38 -13.38 -7.42
N GLN A 5 23.23 -12.70 -8.17
CA GLN A 5 23.64 -11.34 -7.85
C GLN A 5 22.37 -10.50 -7.85
N ASP A 6 22.04 -9.90 -6.70
CA ASP A 6 21.00 -8.90 -6.65
C ASP A 6 21.39 -7.78 -7.61
N ASN A 7 20.59 -7.63 -8.65
CA ASN A 7 20.75 -6.57 -9.62
C ASN A 7 20.64 -5.21 -8.88
N GLY A 8 21.48 -4.24 -9.18
CA GLY A 8 21.46 -2.92 -8.54
C GLY A 8 20.07 -2.27 -8.52
N THR A 9 19.26 -2.52 -9.55
CA THR A 9 17.86 -2.07 -9.62
C THR A 9 16.99 -2.71 -8.52
N THR A 10 17.21 -3.99 -8.19
CA THR A 10 16.50 -4.68 -7.11
C THR A 10 16.79 -4.03 -5.75
N ILE A 11 18.04 -3.65 -5.51
CA ILE A 11 18.46 -2.98 -4.28
C ILE A 11 17.88 -1.57 -4.20
N LEU A 12 18.00 -0.78 -5.27
CA LEU A 12 17.52 0.60 -5.34
C LEU A 12 15.99 0.71 -5.17
N LEU A 13 15.25 -0.27 -5.67
CA LEU A 13 13.80 -0.31 -5.55
C LEU A 13 13.31 -1.07 -4.30
N GLY A 14 14.20 -1.63 -3.48
CA GLY A 14 13.80 -2.41 -2.30
C GLY A 14 13.04 -3.70 -2.62
N LEU A 15 13.26 -4.28 -3.81
CA LEU A 15 12.53 -5.44 -4.34
C LEU A 15 13.28 -6.76 -4.10
N LYS A 16 13.81 -6.99 -2.92
CA LYS A 16 14.64 -8.17 -2.58
C LYS A 16 13.97 -9.52 -2.88
N ASP A 17 12.64 -9.61 -2.75
CA ASP A 17 11.85 -10.81 -2.97
C ASP A 17 11.29 -10.92 -4.39
N TYR A 18 11.78 -10.06 -5.30
CA TYR A 18 11.36 -9.99 -6.69
C TYR A 18 12.53 -10.11 -7.65
N GLU A 19 12.30 -10.79 -8.75
CA GLU A 19 13.18 -10.75 -9.90
C GLU A 19 12.81 -9.54 -10.76
N VAL A 20 13.78 -8.67 -10.99
CA VAL A 20 13.65 -7.46 -11.81
C VAL A 20 14.15 -7.78 -13.21
N GLY A 21 13.27 -7.74 -14.19
CA GLY A 21 13.55 -7.96 -15.59
C GLY A 21 13.82 -6.66 -16.35
N GLU A 22 13.14 -6.48 -17.48
CA GLU A 22 13.29 -5.32 -18.35
C GLU A 22 12.83 -4.02 -17.67
N VAL A 23 13.56 -2.94 -17.96
CA VAL A 23 13.23 -1.58 -17.56
C VAL A 23 13.07 -0.73 -18.81
N TRP A 24 11.92 -0.11 -18.96
CA TRP A 24 11.64 0.79 -20.10
C TRP A 24 10.84 1.99 -19.65
N GLY A 25 10.73 3.00 -20.50
CA GLY A 25 9.93 4.17 -20.15
C GLY A 25 10.17 5.36 -21.06
N GLY A 26 9.59 6.48 -20.69
CA GLY A 26 9.64 7.76 -21.39
C GLY A 26 9.98 8.93 -20.47
N GLU A 27 9.47 10.10 -20.81
CA GLU A 27 9.77 11.34 -20.09
C GLU A 27 9.15 11.36 -18.69
N ASP A 28 7.90 10.88 -18.55
CA ASP A 28 7.13 11.01 -17.30
C ASP A 28 7.12 9.77 -16.43
N ARG A 29 7.41 8.60 -16.99
CA ARG A 29 7.31 7.33 -16.27
C ARG A 29 8.35 6.31 -16.67
N VAL A 30 8.68 5.45 -15.71
CA VAL A 30 9.51 4.26 -15.89
C VAL A 30 8.68 3.04 -15.55
N MET A 31 8.78 2.00 -16.37
CA MET A 31 8.16 0.70 -16.16
C MET A 31 9.23 -0.32 -15.82
N VAL A 32 8.97 -1.17 -14.86
CA VAL A 32 9.89 -2.21 -14.41
C VAL A 32 9.14 -3.54 -14.37
N LYS A 33 9.53 -4.48 -15.23
CA LYS A 33 8.96 -5.83 -15.20
C LYS A 33 9.45 -6.56 -13.96
N THR A 34 8.52 -7.15 -13.21
CA THR A 34 8.83 -7.82 -11.94
C THR A 34 8.08 -9.12 -11.78
N GLU A 35 8.79 -10.13 -11.28
CA GLU A 35 8.25 -11.43 -10.96
C GLU A 35 8.61 -11.79 -9.51
N VAL A 36 7.74 -12.52 -8.81
CA VAL A 36 8.00 -12.93 -7.41
C VAL A 36 9.03 -14.06 -7.39
N LYS A 37 10.06 -13.92 -6.55
CA LYS A 37 11.06 -15.00 -6.33
C LYS A 37 10.49 -16.08 -5.41
N GLY A 38 10.64 -17.32 -5.83
CA GLY A 38 10.36 -18.47 -4.97
C GLY A 38 8.87 -18.86 -4.87
N ARG A 39 8.55 -19.56 -3.80
CA ARG A 39 7.22 -20.11 -3.54
C ARG A 39 6.73 -19.63 -2.18
N GLU A 40 5.58 -18.99 -2.16
CA GLU A 40 4.93 -18.54 -0.94
C GLU A 40 4.15 -19.67 -0.24
N LYS A 41 4.06 -19.59 1.09
CA LYS A 41 3.15 -20.44 1.86
C LYS A 41 1.71 -19.95 1.67
N CYS A 42 0.76 -20.85 1.90
CA CYS A 42 -0.66 -20.51 1.84
C CYS A 42 -1.01 -19.44 2.89
N PRO A 43 -1.51 -18.25 2.49
CA PRO A 43 -1.84 -17.20 3.45
C PRO A 43 -3.11 -17.48 4.28
N HIS A 44 -3.84 -18.56 3.95
CA HIS A 44 -5.07 -18.93 4.65
C HIS A 44 -4.85 -19.94 5.76
N CYS A 45 -3.88 -20.85 5.62
CA CYS A 45 -3.63 -21.92 6.60
C CYS A 45 -2.15 -22.17 6.89
N GLY A 46 -1.23 -21.33 6.37
CA GLY A 46 0.21 -21.45 6.59
C GLY A 46 0.89 -22.63 5.89
N SER A 47 0.15 -23.50 5.21
CA SER A 47 0.70 -24.70 4.57
C SER A 47 1.65 -24.37 3.42
N GLY A 48 2.79 -25.09 3.37
CA GLY A 48 3.70 -25.07 2.22
C GLY A 48 3.29 -25.99 1.06
N LYS A 49 2.20 -26.78 1.23
CA LYS A 49 1.72 -27.71 0.20
C LYS A 49 0.88 -26.99 -0.83
N VAL A 50 1.52 -26.16 -1.64
CA VAL A 50 0.88 -25.38 -2.70
C VAL A 50 1.38 -25.82 -4.07
N TYR A 51 0.55 -25.65 -5.10
CA TYR A 51 0.91 -25.94 -6.50
C TYR A 51 0.43 -24.82 -7.42
N GLY A 52 1.12 -24.66 -8.56
CA GLY A 52 0.80 -23.66 -9.56
C GLY A 52 -0.61 -23.86 -10.13
N HIS A 53 -1.38 -22.78 -10.22
CA HIS A 53 -2.76 -22.77 -10.72
C HIS A 53 -2.97 -21.65 -11.75
N GLY A 54 -2.00 -21.52 -12.67
CA GLY A 54 -2.00 -20.54 -13.75
C GLY A 54 -1.34 -19.22 -13.37
N MET A 55 -1.43 -18.25 -14.30
CA MET A 55 -0.91 -16.90 -14.13
C MET A 55 -2.04 -15.90 -13.91
N CYS A 56 -1.77 -14.86 -13.16
CA CYS A 56 -2.64 -13.67 -13.11
C CYS A 56 -2.37 -12.80 -14.34
N LYS A 57 -3.34 -11.99 -14.75
CA LYS A 57 -3.07 -10.92 -15.73
C LYS A 57 -2.01 -9.98 -15.15
N PRO A 58 -1.01 -9.55 -15.94
CA PRO A 58 -0.04 -8.54 -15.53
C PRO A 58 -0.74 -7.28 -15.01
N ARG A 59 -0.13 -6.62 -14.05
CA ARG A 59 -0.75 -5.49 -13.37
C ARG A 59 0.26 -4.37 -13.19
N GLU A 60 -0.08 -3.18 -13.68
CA GLU A 60 0.70 -1.97 -13.40
C GLU A 60 0.35 -1.43 -12.02
N VAL A 61 1.36 -1.19 -11.20
CA VAL A 61 1.23 -0.58 -9.89
C VAL A 61 2.31 0.48 -9.68
N LEU A 62 1.95 1.63 -9.16
CA LEU A 62 2.89 2.69 -8.83
C LEU A 62 3.70 2.26 -7.61
N HIS A 63 5.03 2.37 -7.72
CA HIS A 63 5.96 1.89 -6.70
C HIS A 63 6.73 3.00 -6.00
N THR A 64 7.25 3.94 -6.75
CA THR A 64 8.03 5.06 -6.21
C THR A 64 8.13 6.19 -7.22
N TRP A 65 8.82 7.24 -6.85
CA TRP A 65 9.15 8.39 -7.70
C TRP A 65 10.67 8.55 -7.73
N SER A 66 11.23 8.72 -8.90
CA SER A 66 12.68 8.90 -9.08
C SER A 66 12.94 9.92 -10.18
N ASN A 67 13.77 10.94 -9.87
CA ASN A 67 14.13 12.01 -10.82
C ASN A 67 12.92 12.66 -11.49
N GLY A 68 11.86 12.95 -10.72
CA GLY A 68 10.62 13.54 -11.25
C GLY A 68 9.72 12.59 -12.03
N LYS A 69 10.12 11.34 -12.23
CA LYS A 69 9.35 10.32 -12.95
C LYS A 69 8.64 9.36 -11.99
N LYS A 70 7.47 8.90 -12.38
CA LYS A 70 6.77 7.82 -11.69
C LYS A 70 7.35 6.47 -12.10
N VAL A 71 7.70 5.65 -11.11
CA VAL A 71 8.19 4.29 -11.34
C VAL A 71 7.07 3.30 -11.09
N TYR A 72 6.65 2.60 -12.12
CA TYR A 72 5.64 1.57 -12.07
C TYR A 72 6.26 0.18 -12.16
N LEU A 73 5.71 -0.76 -11.44
CA LEU A 73 6.01 -2.17 -11.61
C LEU A 73 4.93 -2.82 -12.47
N GLU A 74 5.35 -3.53 -13.50
CA GLU A 74 4.52 -4.49 -14.20
C GLU A 74 4.65 -5.83 -13.48
N LEU A 75 3.68 -6.12 -12.59
CA LEU A 75 3.71 -7.31 -11.75
C LEU A 75 3.21 -8.53 -12.50
N HIS A 76 4.10 -9.46 -12.77
CA HIS A 76 3.81 -10.80 -13.25
C HIS A 76 3.72 -11.74 -12.05
N ARG A 77 2.51 -12.25 -11.75
CA ARG A 77 2.23 -13.04 -10.56
C ARG A 77 1.65 -14.39 -10.92
N ARG A 78 2.12 -15.42 -10.25
CA ARG A 78 1.55 -16.76 -10.35
C ARG A 78 0.35 -16.89 -9.40
N ARG A 79 -0.63 -17.65 -9.83
CA ARG A 79 -1.70 -18.11 -8.96
C ARG A 79 -1.33 -19.48 -8.40
N TRP A 80 -1.55 -19.64 -7.13
CA TRP A 80 -1.30 -20.88 -6.40
C TRP A 80 -2.61 -21.44 -5.85
N LYS A 81 -2.67 -22.77 -5.68
CA LYS A 81 -3.75 -23.46 -4.97
C LYS A 81 -3.16 -24.32 -3.85
N CYS A 82 -3.73 -24.21 -2.66
CA CYS A 82 -3.33 -24.99 -1.50
C CYS A 82 -3.94 -26.38 -1.54
N ARG A 83 -3.13 -27.41 -1.24
CA ARG A 83 -3.61 -28.79 -1.18
C ARG A 83 -4.43 -29.07 0.08
N ASP A 84 -4.14 -28.37 1.19
CA ASP A 84 -4.79 -28.60 2.47
C ASP A 84 -6.13 -27.85 2.56
N CYS A 85 -6.16 -26.54 2.47
CA CYS A 85 -7.40 -25.76 2.58
C CYS A 85 -8.15 -25.54 1.25
N LYS A 86 -7.63 -26.02 0.12
CA LYS A 86 -8.19 -25.94 -1.25
C LYS A 86 -8.37 -24.51 -1.81
N ARG A 87 -8.02 -23.48 -1.04
CA ARG A 87 -8.14 -22.08 -1.47
C ARG A 87 -7.07 -21.70 -2.48
N THR A 88 -7.40 -20.76 -3.37
CA THR A 88 -6.48 -20.17 -4.34
C THR A 88 -6.04 -18.80 -3.88
N PHE A 89 -4.81 -18.42 -4.21
CA PHE A 89 -4.27 -17.09 -3.93
C PHE A 89 -3.24 -16.68 -5.01
N ALA A 90 -3.01 -15.39 -5.15
CA ALA A 90 -1.92 -14.86 -5.97
C ALA A 90 -0.73 -14.55 -5.07
N GLU A 91 0.47 -14.78 -5.57
CA GLU A 91 1.72 -14.39 -4.89
C GLU A 91 1.92 -12.87 -4.84
N GLY A 92 2.92 -12.38 -4.09
CA GLY A 92 3.28 -10.96 -4.01
C GLY A 92 2.29 -10.09 -3.26
N ARG A 93 1.56 -10.65 -2.31
CA ARG A 93 0.53 -9.91 -1.52
C ARG A 93 1.15 -8.93 -0.51
N GLU A 94 2.39 -9.16 -0.14
CA GLU A 94 3.12 -8.31 0.81
C GLU A 94 3.49 -6.96 0.19
N LEU A 95 3.77 -6.92 -1.11
CA LEU A 95 4.12 -5.69 -1.80
C LEU A 95 2.90 -4.83 -2.15
N VAL A 96 1.78 -5.46 -2.53
CA VAL A 96 0.58 -4.75 -3.02
C VAL A 96 -0.67 -5.29 -2.37
N ARG A 97 -1.42 -4.41 -1.72
CA ARG A 97 -2.74 -4.76 -1.14
C ARG A 97 -3.74 -5.16 -2.23
N SER A 98 -4.73 -5.94 -1.86
CA SER A 98 -5.83 -6.30 -2.76
C SER A 98 -6.49 -5.03 -3.30
N ARG A 99 -6.70 -4.97 -4.61
CA ARG A 99 -7.29 -3.83 -5.34
C ARG A 99 -6.52 -2.51 -5.29
N SER A 100 -5.38 -2.42 -4.58
CA SER A 100 -4.54 -1.22 -4.62
C SER A 100 -3.79 -1.10 -5.95
N ARG A 101 -3.64 0.11 -6.47
CA ARG A 101 -2.75 0.44 -7.60
C ARG A 101 -1.41 1.02 -7.15
N LEU A 102 -1.17 1.02 -5.84
CA LEU A 102 0.06 1.45 -5.20
C LEU A 102 0.68 0.25 -4.50
N THR A 103 1.99 0.20 -4.50
CA THR A 103 2.73 -0.70 -3.60
C THR A 103 2.71 -0.14 -2.19
N ARG A 104 3.01 -0.97 -1.18
CA ARG A 104 3.11 -0.49 0.21
C ARG A 104 4.16 0.60 0.41
N PRO A 105 5.36 0.55 -0.21
CA PRO A 105 6.29 1.68 -0.16
C PRO A 105 5.70 2.97 -0.74
N ALA A 106 4.97 2.91 -1.86
CA ALA A 106 4.31 4.09 -2.43
C ALA A 106 3.17 4.62 -1.56
N GLU A 107 2.42 3.74 -0.88
CA GLU A 107 1.41 4.12 0.12
C GLU A 107 2.08 4.87 1.29
N ALA A 108 3.18 4.31 1.83
CA ALA A 108 3.93 4.92 2.94
C ALA A 108 4.53 6.28 2.57
N GLU A 109 5.11 6.42 1.36
CA GLU A 109 5.63 7.69 0.85
C GLU A 109 4.53 8.75 0.75
N ALA A 110 3.36 8.38 0.22
CA ALA A 110 2.23 9.31 0.11
C ALA A 110 1.73 9.79 1.47
N LEU A 111 1.67 8.92 2.46
CA LEU A 111 1.27 9.25 3.83
C LEU A 111 2.35 10.10 4.53
N TRP A 112 3.62 9.78 4.33
CA TRP A 112 4.72 10.54 4.89
C TRP A 112 4.70 12.01 4.43
N GLN A 113 4.42 12.25 3.15
CA GLN A 113 4.32 13.61 2.60
C GLN A 113 3.13 14.40 3.16
N LEU A 114 2.09 13.75 3.65
CA LEU A 114 0.96 14.43 4.30
C LEU A 114 1.30 15.01 5.67
N LYS A 115 2.43 14.64 6.29
CA LYS A 115 2.82 15.20 7.60
C LYS A 115 3.08 16.69 7.55
N ASP A 116 3.64 17.18 6.42
CA ASP A 116 4.06 18.57 6.26
C ASP A 116 3.36 19.29 5.10
N ARG A 117 2.47 18.62 4.37
CA ARG A 117 1.84 19.13 3.15
C ARG A 117 0.34 18.86 3.15
N ASN A 118 -0.41 19.73 2.50
CA ASN A 118 -1.85 19.53 2.33
C ASN A 118 -2.16 18.52 1.20
N PHE A 119 -3.39 18.00 1.20
CA PHE A 119 -3.85 17.00 0.23
C PHE A 119 -3.66 17.43 -1.23
N SER A 120 -3.99 18.70 -1.54
CA SER A 120 -3.90 19.22 -2.92
C SER A 120 -2.47 19.26 -3.43
N GLN A 121 -1.50 19.57 -2.56
CA GLN A 121 -0.08 19.52 -2.90
C GLN A 121 0.38 18.09 -3.16
N VAL A 122 0.11 17.17 -2.21
CA VAL A 122 0.53 15.77 -2.33
C VAL A 122 -0.09 15.10 -3.57
N THR A 123 -1.39 15.30 -3.82
CA THR A 123 -2.05 14.71 -5.00
C THR A 123 -1.47 15.24 -6.30
N ARG A 124 -1.13 16.52 -6.38
CA ARG A 124 -0.54 17.13 -7.57
C ARG A 124 0.89 16.64 -7.81
N GLU A 125 1.74 16.63 -6.77
CA GLU A 125 3.16 16.25 -6.88
C GLU A 125 3.33 14.76 -7.14
N LEU A 126 2.62 13.91 -6.41
CA LEU A 126 2.67 12.47 -6.61
C LEU A 126 1.80 11.99 -7.78
N GLY A 127 0.87 12.82 -8.25
CA GLY A 127 -0.07 12.49 -9.31
C GLY A 127 -0.95 11.27 -8.99
N ILE A 128 -1.37 11.17 -7.72
CA ILE A 128 -2.36 10.20 -7.24
C ILE A 128 -3.69 10.91 -6.99
N GLY A 129 -4.80 10.20 -7.17
CA GLY A 129 -6.12 10.82 -6.97
C GLY A 129 -6.41 11.11 -5.50
N TYR A 130 -7.13 12.23 -5.25
CA TYR A 130 -7.56 12.65 -3.92
C TYR A 130 -8.26 11.53 -3.13
N GLY A 131 -9.23 10.84 -3.75
CA GLY A 131 -9.95 9.74 -3.10
C GLY A 131 -9.06 8.52 -2.78
N THR A 132 -7.94 8.35 -3.47
CA THR A 132 -6.94 7.32 -3.12
C THR A 132 -6.17 7.74 -1.87
N LEU A 133 -5.62 8.96 -1.87
CA LEU A 133 -4.86 9.49 -0.75
C LEU A 133 -5.71 9.52 0.53
N ARG A 134 -6.98 9.94 0.41
CA ARG A 134 -7.91 9.95 1.53
C ARG A 134 -8.15 8.56 2.13
N ARG A 135 -8.42 7.54 1.28
CA ARG A 135 -8.60 6.16 1.77
C ARG A 135 -7.33 5.58 2.40
N LEU A 136 -6.15 6.03 1.95
CA LEU A 136 -4.89 5.64 2.59
C LEU A 136 -4.82 6.21 4.01
N LEU A 137 -5.12 7.49 4.17
CA LEU A 137 -5.08 8.16 5.47
C LEU A 137 -6.14 7.61 6.43
N GLU A 138 -7.39 7.46 5.97
CA GLU A 138 -8.49 6.88 6.78
C GLU A 138 -8.06 5.50 7.33
N ARG A 139 -7.51 4.64 6.49
CA ARG A 139 -7.04 3.32 6.92
C ARG A 139 -5.88 3.37 7.92
N GLU A 140 -4.92 4.28 7.73
CA GLU A 140 -3.79 4.42 8.64
C GLU A 140 -4.26 4.90 10.03
N ILE A 141 -5.18 5.85 10.06
CA ILE A 141 -5.79 6.34 11.29
C ILE A 141 -6.54 5.22 12.00
N ASP A 142 -7.33 4.43 11.28
CA ASP A 142 -8.08 3.30 11.84
C ASP A 142 -7.13 2.23 12.42
N GLU A 143 -6.05 1.89 11.70
CA GLU A 143 -5.04 0.92 12.15
C GLU A 143 -4.30 1.43 13.42
N GLU A 144 -3.92 2.71 13.49
CA GLU A 144 -3.30 3.33 14.67
C GLU A 144 -4.27 3.44 15.86
N ALA A 145 -5.52 3.85 15.60
CA ALA A 145 -6.53 4.01 16.63
C ALA A 145 -6.87 2.67 17.29
N LEU A 146 -7.03 1.61 16.51
CA LEU A 146 -7.30 0.27 17.02
C LEU A 146 -6.16 -0.24 17.90
N GLY A 147 -4.90 -0.04 17.49
CA GLY A 147 -3.74 -0.42 18.30
C GLY A 147 -3.70 0.34 19.63
N PHE A 148 -3.94 1.65 19.57
CA PHE A 148 -3.94 2.52 20.74
C PHE A 148 -5.04 2.15 21.76
N ILE A 149 -6.29 1.92 21.29
CA ILE A 149 -7.43 1.60 22.16
C ILE A 149 -7.23 0.27 22.90
N GLN A 150 -6.49 -0.66 22.32
CA GLN A 150 -6.20 -1.97 22.96
C GLN A 150 -5.19 -1.89 24.10
N ASP A 151 -4.33 -0.88 24.10
CA ASP A 151 -3.19 -0.78 25.02
C ASP A 151 -3.45 0.20 26.18
N GLU A 152 -4.55 0.99 26.17
CA GLU A 152 -4.82 2.04 27.16
C GLU A 152 -6.05 1.74 28.03
N ASP A 153 -5.90 1.88 29.35
CA ASP A 153 -6.98 1.69 30.33
C ASP A 153 -7.97 2.87 30.36
N GLU A 154 -7.51 4.09 30.04
CA GLU A 154 -8.31 5.31 30.02
C GLU A 154 -8.04 6.14 28.75
N ILE A 155 -9.09 6.59 28.08
CA ILE A 155 -9.02 7.40 26.87
C ILE A 155 -9.75 8.72 27.06
N TYR A 156 -9.07 9.83 26.80
CA TYR A 156 -9.62 11.18 26.85
C TYR A 156 -10.00 11.64 25.44
N LEU A 157 -11.28 11.59 25.10
CA LEU A 157 -11.79 11.92 23.78
C LEU A 157 -12.05 13.41 23.61
N GLY A 158 -11.49 13.99 22.55
CA GLY A 158 -11.88 15.26 21.98
C GLY A 158 -12.58 15.05 20.65
N ILE A 159 -13.67 15.79 20.42
CA ILE A 159 -14.39 15.78 19.14
C ILE A 159 -14.39 17.22 18.61
N ASP A 160 -13.90 17.39 17.41
CA ASP A 160 -13.89 18.67 16.71
C ASP A 160 -14.63 18.55 15.37
N GLU A 161 -15.43 19.56 15.04
CA GLU A 161 -16.24 19.61 13.83
C GLU A 161 -15.60 20.54 12.81
N HIS A 162 -15.30 20.02 11.64
CA HIS A 162 -14.77 20.79 10.52
C HIS A 162 -15.73 20.80 9.34
N SER A 163 -15.99 21.98 8.80
CA SER A 163 -16.73 22.16 7.56
C SER A 163 -15.78 22.09 6.37
N PHE A 164 -16.00 21.15 5.47
CA PHE A 164 -15.32 21.09 4.17
C PHE A 164 -16.20 21.69 3.06
N ARG A 165 -15.63 21.79 1.83
CA ARG A 165 -16.34 22.32 0.66
C ARG A 165 -17.71 21.62 0.50
N HIS A 166 -18.76 22.43 0.26
CA HIS A 166 -20.15 22.01 0.08
C HIS A 166 -20.91 21.59 1.35
N GLN A 167 -20.53 22.14 2.51
CA GLN A 167 -21.24 21.89 3.78
C GLN A 167 -21.19 20.40 4.27
N GLU A 168 -20.25 19.62 3.78
CA GLU A 168 -19.98 18.34 4.41
C GLU A 168 -19.31 18.57 5.77
N LEU A 169 -19.98 18.16 6.83
CA LEU A 169 -19.44 18.16 8.18
C LEU A 169 -18.61 16.91 8.39
N VAL A 170 -17.43 17.08 8.93
CA VAL A 170 -16.53 16.02 9.29
C VAL A 170 -16.14 16.18 10.75
N HIS A 171 -16.35 15.15 11.53
CA HIS A 171 -15.97 15.13 12.95
C HIS A 171 -14.65 14.41 13.11
N THR A 172 -13.65 15.09 13.67
CA THR A 172 -12.37 14.47 14.01
C THR A 172 -12.42 14.06 15.46
N VAL A 173 -12.23 12.77 15.72
CA VAL A 173 -12.13 12.21 17.07
C VAL A 173 -10.65 12.07 17.42
N THR A 174 -10.24 12.69 18.50
CA THR A 174 -8.85 12.70 18.97
C THR A 174 -8.74 12.20 20.39
N GLU A 175 -7.64 11.56 20.72
CA GLU A 175 -7.20 11.38 22.10
C GLU A 175 -6.41 12.63 22.50
N VAL A 176 -6.92 13.36 23.47
CA VAL A 176 -6.45 14.71 23.80
C VAL A 176 -5.10 14.70 24.52
N LYS A 177 -4.88 13.74 25.42
CA LYS A 177 -3.69 13.67 26.27
C LYS A 177 -2.43 13.32 25.46
N GLN A 178 -2.56 12.39 24.53
CA GLN A 178 -1.44 11.95 23.66
C GLN A 178 -1.45 12.63 22.28
N ARG A 179 -2.45 13.49 22.00
CA ARG A 179 -2.61 14.20 20.73
C ARG A 179 -2.69 13.27 19.50
N LYS A 180 -3.39 12.16 19.63
CA LYS A 180 -3.60 11.19 18.54
C LYS A 180 -4.97 11.35 17.91
N VAL A 181 -5.04 11.23 16.58
CA VAL A 181 -6.31 11.13 15.85
C VAL A 181 -6.77 9.68 15.91
N LEU A 182 -7.96 9.44 16.48
CA LEU A 182 -8.56 8.11 16.60
C LEU A 182 -9.52 7.79 15.45
N GLY A 183 -10.09 8.80 14.82
CA GLY A 183 -10.99 8.58 13.70
C GLY A 183 -11.49 9.87 13.07
N ILE A 184 -12.03 9.72 11.86
CA ILE A 184 -12.71 10.78 11.13
C ILE A 184 -14.10 10.29 10.79
N LEU A 185 -15.10 10.84 11.44
CA LEU A 185 -16.51 10.49 11.24
C LEU A 185 -17.15 11.46 10.25
N ARG A 186 -18.04 10.96 9.42
CA ARG A 186 -18.84 11.77 8.50
C ARG A 186 -20.28 11.78 8.94
N ASP A 187 -20.92 12.90 8.73
CA ASP A 187 -22.36 12.96 8.78
C ASP A 187 -22.92 12.40 7.45
N ASP A 188 -23.34 11.15 7.45
CA ASP A 188 -24.04 10.52 6.33
C ASP A 188 -25.52 10.95 6.36
N ARG A 189 -25.80 12.23 6.03
CA ARG A 189 -27.17 12.68 5.80
C ARG A 189 -27.56 12.54 4.36
#